data_956c6155bb9f2ec52084ee8582c7e09a
#
_entry.id   956c6155bb9f2ec52084ee8582c7e09a
#
_cell.length_a   1.000
_cell.length_b   1.000
_cell.length_c   1.000
_cell.angle_alpha   90.00
_cell.angle_beta   90.00
_cell.angle_gamma   90.00
#
_symmetry.space_group_name_H-M   'P 1'
#
loop_
_entity.id
_entity.type
_entity.pdbx_description
1 polymer ?
#
loop_
_entity_poly.entity_id
_entity_poly.type
_entity_poly.pdbx_seq_one_letter_code
_entity_poly.pdbx_strand_id
1 'polypeptide(L)'
;EYLRPEGIFTGRVILQLHGGGYIGPMKNIYRKFAVRYSKLSFGGDVLTIDYRVAPEYPYPAALEDAVYAYKWLIQEKEYEPDNIIIAGDSAGGGLALARVMYLRDHRLAMPGGIITMSPWTDLTNSGASYTDNYETDPLFGNSTDNMLFHSSYIGEADPKEPYLSPLFGDYHGFPPVLMQVGSYEVLLSDTLEVAEKLK
;
A
#
# COMPACT_ATOMS: atom_id res chain seq x y z
N GLU A 1 -10.17 10.47 -5.90
CA GLU A 1 -9.85 11.89 -6.17
C GLU A 1 -8.63 11.98 -7.10
N TYR A 2 -8.74 12.80 -8.14
CA TYR A 2 -7.68 12.96 -9.13
C TYR A 2 -7.18 14.40 -9.15
N LEU A 3 -5.91 14.58 -8.85
CA LEU A 3 -5.23 15.88 -8.85
C LEU A 3 -4.36 15.99 -10.09
N ARG A 4 -4.59 17.03 -10.89
CA ARG A 4 -3.74 17.43 -12.03
C ARG A 4 -3.40 18.91 -11.89
N PRO A 5 -2.12 19.29 -11.84
CA PRO A 5 -1.74 20.70 -11.85
C PRO A 5 -2.15 21.41 -13.14
N GLU A 6 -2.65 22.64 -13.04
CA GLU A 6 -3.04 23.41 -14.22
C GLU A 6 -1.86 23.68 -15.15
N GLY A 7 -2.08 23.52 -16.45
CA GLY A 7 -1.09 23.82 -17.49
C GLY A 7 0.12 22.89 -17.57
N ILE A 8 0.15 21.83 -16.76
CA ILE A 8 1.25 20.86 -16.73
C ILE A 8 0.70 19.46 -17.01
N PHE A 9 1.27 18.79 -18.00
CA PHE A 9 1.07 17.37 -18.21
C PHE A 9 2.43 16.70 -18.39
N THR A 10 2.86 15.92 -17.41
CA THR A 10 4.18 15.27 -17.40
C THR A 10 4.14 13.85 -17.96
N GLY A 11 2.95 13.30 -18.18
CA GLY A 11 2.76 11.89 -18.52
C GLY A 11 3.04 10.94 -17.33
N ARG A 12 3.29 11.47 -16.12
CA ARG A 12 3.57 10.70 -14.90
C ARG A 12 2.42 10.81 -13.92
N VAL A 13 2.14 9.71 -13.22
CA VAL A 13 1.09 9.69 -12.19
C VAL A 13 1.51 8.85 -10.99
N ILE A 14 1.09 9.28 -9.81
CA ILE A 14 1.22 8.51 -8.58
C ILE A 14 -0.17 8.00 -8.21
N LEU A 15 -0.31 6.68 -8.07
CA LEU A 15 -1.47 6.05 -7.45
C LEU A 15 -1.22 5.97 -5.95
N GLN A 16 -1.94 6.77 -5.19
CA GLN A 16 -1.84 6.84 -3.74
C GLN A 16 -2.88 5.94 -3.08
N LEU A 17 -2.42 5.03 -2.23
CA LEU A 17 -3.21 4.12 -1.41
C LEU A 17 -3.05 4.50 0.06
N HIS A 18 -4.15 4.87 0.71
CA HIS A 18 -4.11 5.38 2.08
C HIS A 18 -3.94 4.27 3.12
N GLY A 19 -3.35 4.61 4.27
CA GLY A 19 -3.36 3.77 5.46
C GLY A 19 -4.69 3.84 6.22
N GLY A 20 -4.75 3.16 7.36
CA GLY A 20 -5.93 3.11 8.23
C GLY A 20 -6.38 1.69 8.55
N GLY A 21 -5.49 0.71 8.47
CA GLY A 21 -5.71 -0.67 8.91
C GLY A 21 -6.80 -1.40 8.11
N TYR A 22 -7.08 -0.98 6.88
CA TYR A 22 -8.19 -1.47 6.05
C TYR A 22 -9.59 -1.26 6.66
N ILE A 23 -9.72 -0.49 7.75
CA ILE A 23 -10.99 -0.19 8.42
C ILE A 23 -11.31 1.31 8.44
N GLY A 24 -10.32 2.16 8.26
CA GLY A 24 -10.49 3.60 8.23
C GLY A 24 -10.63 4.13 6.81
N PRO A 25 -11.58 5.06 6.55
CA PRO A 25 -11.72 5.71 5.25
C PRO A 25 -10.57 6.69 4.99
N MET A 26 -10.46 7.15 3.76
CA MET A 26 -9.47 8.16 3.37
C MET A 26 -9.64 9.47 4.17
N LYS A 27 -8.58 9.92 4.83
CA LYS A 27 -8.55 11.16 5.61
C LYS A 27 -8.03 12.35 4.79
N ASN A 28 -8.38 13.57 5.21
CA ASN A 28 -7.92 14.81 4.54
C ASN A 28 -6.39 14.97 4.43
N ILE A 29 -5.62 14.28 5.28
CA ILE A 29 -4.16 14.30 5.20
C ILE A 29 -3.65 13.76 3.86
N TYR A 30 -4.34 12.79 3.26
CA TYR A 30 -3.96 12.20 1.97
C TYR A 30 -4.09 13.18 0.82
N ARG A 31 -5.03 14.13 0.86
CA ARG A 31 -5.10 15.26 -0.08
C ARG A 31 -3.87 16.16 0.01
N LYS A 32 -3.35 16.38 1.24
CA LYS A 32 -2.10 17.14 1.44
C LYS A 32 -0.90 16.35 0.92
N PHE A 33 -0.88 15.04 1.10
CA PHE A 33 0.16 14.19 0.52
C PHE A 33 0.10 14.19 -1.00
N ALA A 34 -1.08 14.12 -1.60
CA ALA A 34 -1.24 14.21 -3.06
C ALA A 34 -0.61 15.50 -3.63
N VAL A 35 -0.86 16.65 -3.00
CA VAL A 35 -0.22 17.92 -3.39
C VAL A 35 1.30 17.86 -3.25
N ARG A 36 1.83 17.24 -2.18
CA ARG A 36 3.28 17.08 -1.99
C ARG A 36 3.89 16.14 -3.03
N TYR A 37 3.25 15.01 -3.29
CA TYR A 37 3.69 14.06 -4.32
C TYR A 37 3.73 14.71 -5.70
N SER A 38 2.69 15.48 -6.07
CA SER A 38 2.68 16.21 -7.33
C SER A 38 3.84 17.20 -7.42
N LYS A 39 4.14 17.93 -6.36
CA LYS A 39 5.29 18.88 -6.32
C LYS A 39 6.63 18.15 -6.43
N LEU A 40 6.82 17.05 -5.68
CA LEU A 40 8.06 16.28 -5.67
C LEU A 40 8.31 15.55 -7.00
N SER A 41 7.24 15.17 -7.71
CA SER A 41 7.32 14.57 -9.05
C SER A 41 7.35 15.60 -10.18
N PHE A 42 7.64 16.88 -9.86
CA PHE A 42 7.74 17.99 -10.82
C PHE A 42 6.46 18.19 -11.64
N GLY A 43 5.31 18.15 -10.98
CA GLY A 43 4.00 18.35 -11.58
C GLY A 43 3.33 17.07 -12.06
N GLY A 44 3.76 15.92 -11.61
CA GLY A 44 3.05 14.66 -11.88
C GLY A 44 1.64 14.65 -11.29
N ASP A 45 0.75 13.95 -11.97
CA ASP A 45 -0.63 13.77 -11.51
C ASP A 45 -0.67 12.83 -10.29
N VAL A 46 -1.73 12.91 -9.50
CA VAL A 46 -1.94 11.98 -8.36
C VAL A 46 -3.38 11.50 -8.36
N LEU A 47 -3.57 10.19 -8.37
CA LEU A 47 -4.84 9.54 -8.11
C LEU A 47 -4.84 8.99 -6.69
N THR A 48 -5.68 9.52 -5.82
CA THR A 48 -5.93 8.96 -4.47
C THR A 48 -7.29 8.28 -4.49
N ILE A 49 -7.34 7.01 -4.12
CA ILE A 49 -8.59 6.27 -4.02
C ILE A 49 -9.02 6.11 -2.56
N ASP A 50 -10.32 6.22 -2.33
CA ASP A 50 -10.99 5.86 -1.07
C ASP A 50 -11.56 4.45 -1.28
N TYR A 51 -10.69 3.45 -1.11
CA TYR A 51 -11.05 2.07 -1.37
C TYR A 51 -12.00 1.52 -0.30
N ARG A 52 -12.79 0.51 -0.65
CA ARG A 52 -13.72 -0.16 0.26
C ARG A 52 -12.98 -0.75 1.46
N VAL A 53 -13.54 -0.54 2.66
CA VAL A 53 -12.92 -0.92 3.93
C VAL A 53 -13.80 -1.87 4.74
N ALA A 54 -13.17 -2.66 5.59
CA ALA A 54 -13.82 -3.55 6.53
C ALA A 54 -14.44 -2.74 7.72
N PRO A 55 -15.40 -3.28 8.46
CA PRO A 55 -15.94 -4.65 8.32
C PRO A 55 -16.97 -4.83 7.20
N GLU A 56 -17.46 -3.75 6.60
CA GLU A 56 -18.51 -3.81 5.57
C GLU A 56 -17.99 -4.51 4.30
N TYR A 57 -16.71 -4.26 3.95
CA TYR A 57 -16.07 -4.82 2.78
C TYR A 57 -14.71 -5.46 3.16
N PRO A 58 -14.73 -6.72 3.64
CA PRO A 58 -13.48 -7.42 3.96
C PRO A 58 -12.69 -7.77 2.69
N TYR A 59 -11.54 -8.41 2.85
CA TYR A 59 -10.75 -8.94 1.75
C TYR A 59 -11.62 -9.80 0.80
N PRO A 60 -11.50 -9.62 -0.54
CA PRO A 60 -10.47 -8.85 -1.25
C PRO A 60 -10.89 -7.45 -1.73
N ALA A 61 -11.92 -6.81 -1.16
CA ALA A 61 -12.54 -5.61 -1.72
C ALA A 61 -11.54 -4.46 -1.98
N ALA A 62 -10.64 -4.16 -1.04
CA ALA A 62 -9.62 -3.12 -1.23
C ALA A 62 -8.66 -3.44 -2.38
N LEU A 63 -8.28 -4.71 -2.53
CA LEU A 63 -7.43 -5.16 -3.62
C LEU A 63 -8.10 -4.97 -4.99
N GLU A 64 -9.37 -5.34 -5.10
CA GLU A 64 -10.16 -5.17 -6.32
C GLU A 64 -10.22 -3.70 -6.73
N ASP A 65 -10.49 -2.80 -5.77
CA ASP A 65 -10.55 -1.36 -6.01
C ASP A 65 -9.19 -0.80 -6.45
N ALA A 66 -8.10 -1.25 -5.82
CA ALA A 66 -6.74 -0.83 -6.19
C ALA A 66 -6.35 -1.33 -7.59
N VAL A 67 -6.72 -2.56 -7.96
CA VAL A 67 -6.50 -3.11 -9.31
C VAL A 67 -7.34 -2.36 -10.34
N TYR A 68 -8.61 -2.07 -10.04
CA TYR A 68 -9.47 -1.30 -10.92
C TYR A 68 -8.92 0.11 -11.18
N ALA A 69 -8.51 0.82 -10.12
CA ALA A 69 -7.94 2.15 -10.25
C ALA A 69 -6.68 2.18 -11.13
N TYR A 70 -5.84 1.16 -11.04
CA TYR A 70 -4.66 1.06 -11.90
C TYR A 70 -5.02 0.82 -13.37
N LYS A 71 -5.96 -0.10 -13.62
CA LYS A 71 -6.46 -0.33 -14.98
C LYS A 71 -7.08 0.93 -15.57
N TRP A 72 -7.81 1.70 -14.78
CA TRP A 72 -8.40 2.96 -15.18
C TRP A 72 -7.33 4.00 -15.59
N LEU A 73 -6.20 4.06 -14.87
CA LEU A 73 -5.08 4.94 -15.25
C LEU A 73 -4.50 4.58 -16.62
N ILE A 74 -4.40 3.30 -16.93
CA ILE A 74 -3.86 2.84 -18.23
C ILE A 74 -4.90 2.96 -19.34
N GLN A 75 -6.12 2.49 -19.12
CA GLN A 75 -7.13 2.34 -20.17
C GLN A 75 -7.88 3.62 -20.48
N GLU A 76 -8.19 4.42 -19.45
CA GLU A 76 -9.03 5.63 -19.59
C GLU A 76 -8.21 6.92 -19.53
N LYS A 77 -7.07 6.91 -18.82
CA LYS A 77 -6.17 8.06 -18.70
C LYS A 77 -4.93 7.95 -19.59
N GLU A 78 -4.75 6.80 -20.22
CA GLU A 78 -3.70 6.54 -21.21
C GLU A 78 -2.28 6.77 -20.68
N TYR A 79 -2.06 6.49 -19.36
CA TYR A 79 -0.71 6.49 -18.81
C TYR A 79 0.05 5.23 -19.21
N GLU A 80 1.30 5.44 -19.62
CA GLU A 80 2.21 4.32 -19.79
C GLU A 80 2.51 3.68 -18.42
N PRO A 81 2.49 2.35 -18.30
CA PRO A 81 2.71 1.66 -17.03
C PRO A 81 4.00 2.07 -16.32
N ASP A 82 5.10 2.25 -17.05
CA ASP A 82 6.40 2.67 -16.53
C ASP A 82 6.38 4.09 -15.92
N ASN A 83 5.39 4.89 -16.26
CA ASN A 83 5.18 6.24 -15.71
C ASN A 83 4.22 6.28 -14.51
N ILE A 84 3.77 5.12 -14.04
CA ILE A 84 2.91 5.00 -12.85
C ILE A 84 3.76 4.56 -11.67
N ILE A 85 3.80 5.37 -10.62
CA ILE A 85 4.35 4.99 -9.32
C ILE A 85 3.19 4.69 -8.37
N ILE A 86 3.32 3.64 -7.56
CA ILE A 86 2.35 3.34 -6.51
C ILE A 86 2.95 3.73 -5.18
N ALA A 87 2.24 4.55 -4.42
CA ALA A 87 2.67 4.98 -3.11
C ALA A 87 1.60 4.63 -2.06
N GLY A 88 2.02 4.02 -0.95
CA GLY A 88 1.11 3.68 0.13
C GLY A 88 1.80 3.61 1.49
N ASP A 89 1.02 3.87 2.55
CA ASP A 89 1.47 3.77 3.94
C ASP A 89 0.66 2.74 4.71
N SER A 90 1.28 2.08 5.68
CA SER A 90 0.59 1.12 6.56
C SER A 90 -0.18 0.05 5.76
N ALA A 91 -1.50 -0.09 5.96
CA ALA A 91 -2.37 -0.94 5.14
C ALA A 91 -2.28 -0.62 3.64
N GLY A 92 -2.22 0.68 3.27
CA GLY A 92 -2.03 1.09 1.87
C GLY A 92 -0.67 0.67 1.30
N GLY A 93 0.37 0.56 2.14
CA GLY A 93 1.67 0.01 1.75
C GLY A 93 1.62 -1.49 1.48
N GLY A 94 0.96 -2.25 2.35
CA GLY A 94 0.67 -3.68 2.12
C GLY A 94 -0.16 -3.88 0.85
N LEU A 95 -1.22 -3.07 0.67
CA LEU A 95 -2.08 -3.10 -0.52
C LEU A 95 -1.30 -2.79 -1.82
N ALA A 96 -0.33 -1.88 -1.77
CA ALA A 96 0.53 -1.56 -2.92
C ALA A 96 1.33 -2.79 -3.38
N LEU A 97 1.94 -3.51 -2.43
CA LEU A 97 2.70 -4.73 -2.71
C LEU A 97 1.80 -5.87 -3.19
N ALA A 98 0.70 -6.15 -2.47
CA ALA A 98 -0.28 -7.16 -2.83
C ALA A 98 -0.82 -6.96 -4.25
N ARG A 99 -1.14 -5.72 -4.60
CA ARG A 99 -1.64 -5.38 -5.93
C ARG A 99 -0.61 -5.61 -7.02
N VAL A 100 0.66 -5.24 -6.80
CA VAL A 100 1.70 -5.48 -7.81
C VAL A 100 1.95 -6.98 -8.00
N MET A 101 1.90 -7.75 -6.92
CA MET A 101 1.93 -9.21 -6.96
C MET A 101 0.77 -9.77 -7.81
N TYR A 102 -0.45 -9.26 -7.57
CA TYR A 102 -1.62 -9.62 -8.38
C TYR A 102 -1.43 -9.29 -9.87
N LEU A 103 -0.90 -8.09 -10.21
CA LEU A 103 -0.65 -7.70 -11.60
C LEU A 103 0.31 -8.66 -12.28
N ARG A 104 1.42 -9.00 -11.64
CA ARG A 104 2.41 -9.95 -12.15
C ARG A 104 1.78 -11.31 -12.43
N ASP A 105 1.09 -11.87 -11.45
CA ASP A 105 0.53 -13.23 -11.53
C ASP A 105 -0.55 -13.35 -12.59
N HIS A 106 -1.23 -12.25 -12.88
CA HIS A 106 -2.23 -12.17 -13.95
C HIS A 106 -1.65 -11.63 -15.28
N ARG A 107 -0.31 -11.49 -15.37
CA ARG A 107 0.39 -11.01 -16.59
C ARG A 107 -0.13 -9.66 -17.09
N LEU A 108 -0.49 -8.79 -16.17
CA LEU A 108 -0.88 -7.41 -16.45
C LEU A 108 0.36 -6.51 -16.49
N ALA A 109 0.23 -5.34 -17.13
CA ALA A 109 1.32 -4.37 -17.19
C ALA A 109 1.76 -3.95 -15.78
N MET A 110 3.06 -3.92 -15.53
CA MET A 110 3.66 -3.58 -14.24
C MET A 110 3.93 -2.08 -14.13
N PRO A 111 3.82 -1.47 -12.93
CA PRO A 111 4.15 -0.06 -12.72
C PRO A 111 5.66 0.18 -12.78
N GLY A 112 6.06 1.43 -12.99
CA GLY A 112 7.46 1.86 -12.98
C GLY A 112 8.16 1.77 -11.61
N GLY A 113 7.39 1.69 -10.51
CA GLY A 113 7.97 1.54 -9.17
C GLY A 113 6.94 1.62 -8.05
N ILE A 114 7.38 1.28 -6.85
CA ILE A 114 6.58 1.26 -5.64
C ILE A 114 7.29 2.06 -4.55
N ILE A 115 6.54 2.83 -3.77
CA ILE A 115 7.01 3.51 -2.56
C ILE A 115 6.10 3.08 -1.41
N THR A 116 6.68 2.50 -0.35
CA THR A 116 5.93 2.15 0.85
C THR A 116 6.51 2.83 2.09
N MET A 117 5.62 3.24 2.99
CA MET A 117 5.96 3.82 4.28
C MET A 117 5.32 2.99 5.38
N SER A 118 6.15 2.35 6.21
CA SER A 118 5.70 1.45 7.28
C SER A 118 4.62 0.47 6.81
N PRO A 119 4.85 -0.30 5.72
CA PRO A 119 3.83 -1.15 5.14
C PRO A 119 3.43 -2.26 6.10
N TRP A 120 2.12 -2.48 6.25
CA TRP A 120 1.58 -3.63 6.99
C TRP A 120 1.45 -4.81 6.02
N THR A 121 2.37 -5.77 6.13
CA THR A 121 2.51 -6.88 5.17
C THR A 121 2.27 -8.25 5.80
N ASP A 122 2.11 -8.32 7.11
CA ASP A 122 1.83 -9.53 7.86
C ASP A 122 0.62 -9.37 8.78
N LEU A 123 -0.53 -9.86 8.36
CA LEU A 123 -1.75 -9.83 9.16
C LEU A 123 -1.82 -10.97 10.19
N THR A 124 -0.74 -11.77 10.31
CA THR A 124 -0.60 -12.79 11.37
C THR A 124 0.22 -12.31 12.56
N ASN A 125 0.83 -11.11 12.45
CA ASN A 125 1.67 -10.50 13.49
C ASN A 125 2.83 -11.40 13.93
N SER A 126 3.43 -12.14 13.01
CA SER A 126 4.45 -13.14 13.32
C SER A 126 5.87 -12.56 13.47
N GLY A 127 6.09 -11.32 13.04
CA GLY A 127 7.39 -10.65 13.07
C GLY A 127 7.85 -10.30 14.48
N ALA A 128 9.18 -10.34 14.71
CA ALA A 128 9.77 -10.09 16.04
C ALA A 128 9.43 -8.70 16.60
N SER A 129 9.32 -7.69 15.73
CA SER A 129 9.04 -6.32 16.17
C SER A 129 7.66 -6.12 16.81
N TYR A 130 6.70 -7.01 16.58
CA TYR A 130 5.42 -6.99 17.29
C TYR A 130 5.57 -7.23 18.80
N THR A 131 6.66 -7.89 19.20
CA THR A 131 7.04 -8.10 20.61
C THR A 131 8.11 -7.10 21.05
N ASP A 132 9.19 -6.96 20.27
CA ASP A 132 10.37 -6.19 20.67
C ASP A 132 10.09 -4.68 20.75
N ASN A 133 9.23 -4.17 19.86
CA ASN A 133 8.83 -2.76 19.81
C ASN A 133 7.48 -2.47 20.49
N TYR A 134 6.86 -3.47 21.13
CA TYR A 134 5.53 -3.34 21.72
C TYR A 134 5.41 -2.18 22.73
N GLU A 135 6.46 -1.93 23.54
CA GLU A 135 6.44 -0.84 24.52
C GLU A 135 6.90 0.50 23.94
N THR A 136 7.57 0.48 22.76
CA THR A 136 8.24 1.66 22.21
C THR A 136 7.52 2.28 21.02
N ASP A 137 6.63 1.53 20.35
CA ASP A 137 5.85 2.06 19.23
C ASP A 137 4.86 3.13 19.73
N PRO A 138 4.99 4.38 19.24
CA PRO A 138 4.14 5.48 19.73
C PRO A 138 2.69 5.42 19.23
N LEU A 139 2.39 4.57 18.23
CA LEU A 139 1.07 4.49 17.62
C LEU A 139 0.32 3.23 18.01
N PHE A 140 0.98 2.08 18.00
CA PHE A 140 0.37 0.76 18.21
C PHE A 140 0.90 0.04 19.43
N GLY A 141 1.87 0.62 20.13
CA GLY A 141 2.44 0.03 21.33
C GLY A 141 1.50 0.03 22.53
N ASN A 142 1.84 -0.81 23.51
CA ASN A 142 1.15 -0.92 24.81
C ASN A 142 -0.34 -1.28 24.74
N SER A 143 -0.83 -1.77 23.62
CA SER A 143 -2.20 -2.25 23.45
C SER A 143 -2.30 -3.29 22.36
N THR A 144 -2.98 -4.40 22.64
CA THR A 144 -3.38 -5.39 21.64
C THR A 144 -4.82 -5.16 21.15
N ASP A 145 -5.53 -4.20 21.74
CA ASP A 145 -6.89 -3.83 21.31
C ASP A 145 -6.85 -2.81 20.17
N ASN A 146 -6.31 -3.24 19.06
CA ASN A 146 -6.24 -2.44 17.82
C ASN A 146 -6.31 -3.33 16.57
N MET A 147 -6.42 -2.69 15.38
CA MET A 147 -6.63 -3.37 14.11
C MET A 147 -5.46 -4.28 13.69
N LEU A 148 -4.26 -4.09 14.21
CA LEU A 148 -3.12 -4.96 13.88
C LEU A 148 -3.30 -6.35 14.48
N PHE A 149 -3.88 -6.43 15.68
CA PHE A 149 -4.08 -7.69 16.40
C PHE A 149 -5.47 -8.29 16.16
N HIS A 150 -6.45 -7.48 15.73
CA HIS A 150 -7.85 -7.88 15.52
C HIS A 150 -8.38 -7.32 14.19
N SER A 151 -7.85 -7.81 13.07
CA SER A 151 -8.21 -7.30 11.76
C SER A 151 -9.52 -7.89 11.24
N SER A 152 -10.55 -7.05 11.13
CA SER A 152 -11.79 -7.42 10.45
C SER A 152 -11.64 -7.50 8.92
N TYR A 153 -10.53 -7.00 8.36
CA TYR A 153 -10.27 -7.08 6.92
C TYR A 153 -9.99 -8.51 6.45
N ILE A 154 -9.44 -9.37 7.31
CA ILE A 154 -9.16 -10.77 6.97
C ILE A 154 -10.44 -11.51 6.54
N GLY A 155 -11.58 -11.24 7.19
CA GLY A 155 -12.82 -11.94 6.91
C GLY A 155 -12.67 -13.45 7.13
N GLU A 156 -13.05 -14.23 6.11
CA GLU A 156 -12.94 -15.70 6.11
C GLU A 156 -11.67 -16.20 5.39
N ALA A 157 -10.77 -15.30 4.95
CA ALA A 157 -9.58 -15.67 4.20
C ALA A 157 -8.49 -16.25 5.12
N ASP A 158 -7.57 -17.02 4.54
CA ASP A 158 -6.34 -17.40 5.24
C ASP A 158 -5.49 -16.14 5.47
N PRO A 159 -5.16 -15.77 6.72
CA PRO A 159 -4.32 -14.60 6.99
C PRO A 159 -2.94 -14.65 6.34
N LYS A 160 -2.48 -15.83 5.87
CA LYS A 160 -1.24 -16.00 5.10
C LYS A 160 -1.43 -15.93 3.59
N GLU A 161 -2.63 -15.67 3.11
CA GLU A 161 -2.87 -15.44 1.67
C GLU A 161 -1.96 -14.29 1.17
N PRO A 162 -1.12 -14.52 0.13
CA PRO A 162 -0.14 -13.51 -0.32
C PRO A 162 -0.71 -12.17 -0.75
N TYR A 163 -1.95 -12.14 -1.25
CA TYR A 163 -2.60 -10.88 -1.60
C TYR A 163 -3.25 -10.17 -0.40
N LEU A 164 -3.33 -10.84 0.73
CA LEU A 164 -3.78 -10.27 2.01
C LEU A 164 -2.58 -9.89 2.87
N SER A 165 -1.62 -10.80 3.02
CA SER A 165 -0.36 -10.63 3.74
C SER A 165 0.83 -10.79 2.79
N PRO A 166 1.26 -9.71 2.11
CA PRO A 166 2.31 -9.76 1.10
C PRO A 166 3.64 -10.35 1.60
N LEU A 167 3.89 -10.33 2.90
CA LEU A 167 5.06 -10.98 3.49
C LEU A 167 5.22 -12.43 3.02
N PHE A 168 4.11 -13.17 2.86
CA PHE A 168 4.14 -14.59 2.47
C PHE A 168 4.24 -14.81 0.96
N GLY A 169 4.25 -13.74 0.17
CA GLY A 169 4.32 -13.81 -1.27
C GLY A 169 5.72 -13.95 -1.86
N ASP A 170 5.75 -14.10 -3.19
CA ASP A 170 6.95 -14.09 -4.02
C ASP A 170 7.13 -12.72 -4.67
N TYR A 171 8.37 -12.22 -4.67
CA TYR A 171 8.74 -10.90 -5.18
C TYR A 171 9.51 -10.93 -6.50
N HIS A 172 9.65 -12.12 -7.10
CA HIS A 172 10.30 -12.23 -8.41
C HIS A 172 9.61 -11.35 -9.47
N GLY A 173 10.40 -10.60 -10.23
CA GLY A 173 9.90 -9.74 -11.30
C GLY A 173 9.20 -8.44 -10.82
N PHE A 174 9.37 -8.06 -9.56
CA PHE A 174 8.88 -6.77 -9.06
C PHE A 174 9.64 -5.60 -9.69
N PRO A 175 8.97 -4.44 -9.89
CA PRO A 175 9.66 -3.20 -10.25
C PRO A 175 10.49 -2.69 -9.06
N PRO A 176 11.32 -1.63 -9.24
CA PRO A 176 12.03 -1.02 -8.12
C PRO A 176 11.09 -0.64 -6.97
N VAL A 177 11.49 -0.98 -5.73
CA VAL A 177 10.73 -0.69 -4.51
C VAL A 177 11.56 0.16 -3.57
N LEU A 178 11.01 1.30 -3.13
CA LEU A 178 11.54 2.10 -2.03
C LEU A 178 10.69 1.83 -0.78
N MET A 179 11.31 1.33 0.28
CA MET A 179 10.64 1.06 1.55
C MET A 179 11.21 1.94 2.66
N GLN A 180 10.35 2.48 3.50
CA GLN A 180 10.71 3.28 4.67
C GLN A 180 9.93 2.79 5.88
N VAL A 181 10.59 2.73 7.04
CA VAL A 181 9.98 2.36 8.33
C VAL A 181 10.77 2.99 9.48
N GLY A 182 10.13 3.27 10.59
CA GLY A 182 10.78 3.70 11.83
C GLY A 182 11.29 2.52 12.64
N SER A 183 12.47 2.66 13.26
CA SER A 183 13.13 1.59 14.02
C SER A 183 12.39 1.16 15.29
N TYR A 184 11.46 1.96 15.77
CA TYR A 184 10.65 1.69 16.96
C TYR A 184 9.22 1.23 16.66
N GLU A 185 8.89 1.05 15.37
CA GLU A 185 7.57 0.60 14.96
C GLU A 185 7.40 -0.91 15.09
N VAL A 186 6.20 -1.36 15.47
CA VAL A 186 5.85 -2.79 15.44
C VAL A 186 5.84 -3.36 14.01
N LEU A 187 5.70 -2.52 12.99
CA LEU A 187 5.77 -2.89 11.58
C LEU A 187 7.21 -2.94 11.02
N LEU A 188 8.24 -2.87 11.89
CA LEU A 188 9.62 -2.92 11.46
C LEU A 188 9.96 -4.26 10.77
N SER A 189 9.58 -5.39 11.37
CA SER A 189 9.80 -6.72 10.79
C SER A 189 9.15 -6.87 9.43
N ASP A 190 7.91 -6.39 9.27
CA ASP A 190 7.16 -6.39 8.01
C ASP A 190 8.00 -5.82 6.86
N THR A 191 8.58 -4.64 7.11
CA THR A 191 9.39 -3.94 6.12
C THR A 191 10.72 -4.66 5.86
N LEU A 192 11.43 -5.07 6.91
CA LEU A 192 12.75 -5.69 6.77
C LEU A 192 12.69 -7.05 6.09
N GLU A 193 11.71 -7.87 6.43
CA GLU A 193 11.55 -9.20 5.84
C GLU A 193 11.13 -9.13 4.36
N VAL A 194 10.25 -8.20 4.01
CA VAL A 194 9.92 -7.94 2.59
C VAL A 194 11.13 -7.39 1.83
N ALA A 195 11.90 -6.47 2.43
CA ALA A 195 13.10 -5.92 1.80
C ALA A 195 14.16 -7.01 1.54
N GLU A 196 14.24 -8.04 2.40
CA GLU A 196 15.13 -9.18 2.20
C GLU A 196 14.69 -10.06 1.02
N LYS A 197 13.38 -10.25 0.85
CA LYS A 197 12.80 -11.00 -0.29
C LYS A 197 12.92 -10.28 -1.65
N LEU A 198 13.12 -8.96 -1.63
CA LEU A 198 13.29 -8.13 -2.84
C LEU A 198 14.73 -8.12 -3.38
N LYS A 199 15.69 -8.68 -2.65
CA LYS A 199 17.11 -8.81 -3.07
C LYS A 199 17.30 -9.95 -4.07
#